data_6d0f8ae0aa97ab747b0fc215260f9da2
#
_entry.id   6d0f8ae0aa97ab747b0fc215260f9da2
#
_cell.length_a   1.000
_cell.length_b   1.000
_cell.length_c   1.000
_cell.angle_alpha   90.00
_cell.angle_beta   90.00
_cell.angle_gamma   90.00
#
_symmetry.space_group_name_H-M   'P 1'
#
loop_
_entity.id
_entity.type
_entity.pdbx_description
1 polymer ?
#
loop_
_entity_poly.entity_id
_entity_poly.type
_entity_poly.pdbx_seq_one_letter_code
_entity_poly.pdbx_strand_id
1 'polypeptide(L)'
;MNGITVALPFVVGVGGVGVLASGYVKASPDTALIISGLRKKPKVLIGKAGIKVPFFERMDKLSLKLIPLDIKTGDAVPTADCINIYVDSAVNVKVGSTSEMVEIAAQNFLNKSTQEIGDIVTEVLEGNIREIICTMKLRELIGDRKTFVENPNVFDPRKYLGEAREIIKET
;
A
#
# COMPACT_ATOMS: atom_id res chain seq x y z
N MET A 1 41.90 -40.35 19.27
CA MET A 1 41.46 -39.66 18.03
C MET A 1 39.94 -39.58 17.86
N ASN A 2 39.11 -39.65 18.92
CA ASN A 2 37.65 -39.80 18.78
C ASN A 2 36.80 -38.63 19.29
N GLY A 3 37.42 -37.56 19.78
CA GLY A 3 36.66 -36.39 20.28
C GLY A 3 36.17 -35.42 19.18
N ILE A 4 36.92 -35.29 18.09
CA ILE A 4 36.62 -34.34 16.99
C ILE A 4 35.45 -34.81 16.13
N THR A 5 35.27 -36.13 15.97
CA THR A 5 34.23 -36.73 15.12
C THR A 5 32.84 -36.57 15.72
N VAL A 6 32.71 -36.46 17.05
CA VAL A 6 31.42 -36.28 17.74
C VAL A 6 31.09 -34.79 17.92
N ALA A 7 32.09 -33.93 18.04
CA ALA A 7 31.90 -32.49 18.24
C ALA A 7 31.41 -31.77 16.95
N LEU A 8 31.88 -32.24 15.79
CA LEU A 8 31.53 -31.60 14.50
C LEU A 8 30.04 -31.62 14.19
N PRO A 9 29.30 -32.74 14.26
CA PRO A 9 27.86 -32.77 14.02
C PRO A 9 27.06 -32.00 15.07
N PHE A 10 27.57 -31.93 16.32
CA PHE A 10 26.90 -31.17 17.38
C PHE A 10 27.02 -29.67 17.17
N VAL A 11 28.18 -29.17 16.75
CA VAL A 11 28.38 -27.73 16.42
C VAL A 11 27.58 -27.32 15.19
N VAL A 12 27.50 -28.14 14.16
CA VAL A 12 26.68 -27.89 12.95
C VAL A 12 25.20 -27.95 13.30
N GLY A 13 24.75 -28.85 14.16
CA GLY A 13 23.37 -28.96 14.61
C GLY A 13 22.92 -27.73 15.42
N VAL A 14 23.71 -27.33 16.41
CA VAL A 14 23.40 -26.16 17.26
C VAL A 14 23.48 -24.84 16.43
N GLY A 15 24.47 -24.71 15.55
CA GLY A 15 24.60 -23.57 14.65
C GLY A 15 23.42 -23.47 13.67
N GLY A 16 23.00 -24.60 13.10
CA GLY A 16 21.86 -24.66 12.18
C GLY A 16 20.53 -24.24 12.82
N VAL A 17 20.29 -24.72 14.06
CA VAL A 17 19.09 -24.32 14.83
C VAL A 17 19.13 -22.85 15.19
N GLY A 18 20.27 -22.27 15.54
CA GLY A 18 20.45 -20.87 15.84
C GLY A 18 20.14 -19.98 14.63
N VAL A 19 20.58 -20.36 13.43
CA VAL A 19 20.32 -19.66 12.18
C VAL A 19 18.82 -19.71 11.82
N LEU A 20 18.16 -20.85 12.00
CA LEU A 20 16.71 -20.96 11.74
C LEU A 20 15.88 -20.17 12.76
N ALA A 21 16.29 -20.15 14.03
CA ALA A 21 15.64 -19.35 15.06
C ALA A 21 15.75 -17.85 14.81
N SER A 22 16.85 -17.38 14.22
CA SER A 22 17.02 -15.96 13.84
C SER A 22 16.12 -15.53 12.70
N GLY A 23 15.56 -16.47 11.94
CA GLY A 23 14.62 -16.23 10.84
C GLY A 23 13.16 -16.08 11.26
N TYR A 24 12.83 -16.28 12.55
CA TYR A 24 11.44 -16.13 13.01
C TYR A 24 10.99 -14.69 12.99
N VAL A 25 9.91 -14.42 12.27
CA VAL A 25 9.34 -13.08 12.12
C VAL A 25 7.85 -13.12 12.42
N LYS A 26 7.37 -12.15 13.22
CA LYS A 26 5.96 -11.99 13.54
C LYS A 26 5.44 -10.68 12.92
N ALA A 27 4.44 -10.78 12.06
CA ALA A 27 3.76 -9.63 11.51
C ALA A 27 2.73 -9.07 12.50
N SER A 28 2.71 -7.74 12.68
CA SER A 28 1.60 -7.06 13.35
C SER A 28 0.37 -7.05 12.43
N PRO A 29 -0.87 -6.99 12.96
CA PRO A 29 -2.07 -6.86 12.14
C PRO A 29 -2.12 -5.55 11.33
N ASP A 30 -1.42 -4.52 11.79
CA ASP A 30 -1.36 -3.19 11.16
C ASP A 30 -0.23 -3.05 10.12
N THR A 31 0.53 -4.12 9.90
CA THR A 31 1.69 -4.08 9.01
C THR A 31 1.77 -5.36 8.22
N ALA A 32 1.81 -5.26 6.91
CA ALA A 32 2.14 -6.37 6.04
C ALA A 32 3.66 -6.51 5.95
N LEU A 33 4.16 -7.72 6.19
CA LEU A 33 5.54 -8.11 5.95
C LEU A 33 5.60 -8.85 4.62
N ILE A 34 6.42 -8.35 3.71
CA ILE A 34 6.60 -8.92 2.39
C ILE A 34 8.00 -9.53 2.35
N ILE A 35 8.04 -10.84 2.23
CA ILE A 35 9.28 -11.62 2.17
C ILE A 35 9.53 -11.98 0.70
N SER A 36 10.61 -11.45 0.15
CA SER A 36 11.04 -11.65 -1.24
C SER A 36 12.45 -12.26 -1.30
N GLY A 37 12.76 -12.97 -2.38
CA GLY A 37 14.08 -13.54 -2.62
C GLY A 37 14.03 -14.93 -3.23
N LEU A 38 14.05 -15.97 -2.43
CA LEU A 38 14.20 -17.37 -2.89
C LEU A 38 13.00 -17.91 -3.69
N ARG A 39 11.83 -17.28 -3.56
CA ARG A 39 10.57 -17.73 -4.16
C ARG A 39 10.19 -16.87 -5.38
N LYS A 40 9.54 -17.50 -6.37
CA LYS A 40 9.02 -16.80 -7.56
C LYS A 40 7.94 -15.77 -7.24
N LYS A 41 7.17 -15.97 -6.16
CA LYS A 41 6.16 -15.01 -5.67
C LYS A 41 6.53 -14.56 -4.26
N PRO A 42 6.41 -13.26 -3.96
CA PRO A 42 6.64 -12.75 -2.61
C PRO A 42 5.62 -13.36 -1.63
N LYS A 43 6.06 -13.63 -0.42
CA LYS A 43 5.18 -14.11 0.65
C LYS A 43 4.71 -12.93 1.47
N VAL A 44 3.39 -12.70 1.51
CA VAL A 44 2.76 -11.66 2.33
C VAL A 44 2.32 -12.25 3.66
N LEU A 45 2.74 -11.64 4.75
CA LEU A 45 2.36 -11.99 6.12
C LEU A 45 1.63 -10.81 6.77
N ILE A 46 0.38 -11.02 7.18
CA ILE A 46 -0.44 -10.04 7.89
C ILE A 46 -0.96 -10.70 9.17
N GLY A 47 -0.62 -10.15 10.33
CA GLY A 47 -1.06 -10.67 11.62
C GLY A 47 -0.64 -12.13 11.93
N LYS A 48 0.27 -12.68 11.15
CA LYS A 48 0.74 -14.07 11.27
C LYS A 48 2.25 -14.12 11.49
N ALA A 49 2.70 -15.20 12.11
CA ALA A 49 4.12 -15.51 12.20
C ALA A 49 4.60 -16.22 10.92
N GLY A 50 5.84 -15.99 10.55
CA GLY A 50 6.49 -16.63 9.44
C GLY A 50 7.96 -16.88 9.71
N ILE A 51 8.58 -17.66 8.85
CA ILE A 51 10.01 -17.92 8.86
C ILE A 51 10.59 -17.32 7.58
N LYS A 52 11.62 -16.51 7.76
CA LYS A 52 12.46 -15.93 6.71
C LYS A 52 13.80 -16.67 6.73
N VAL A 53 14.33 -17.01 5.57
CA VAL A 53 15.69 -17.57 5.48
C VAL A 53 16.68 -16.41 5.54
N PRO A 54 17.44 -16.27 6.65
CA PRO A 54 18.45 -15.21 6.75
C PRO A 54 19.48 -15.39 5.62
N PHE A 55 20.03 -14.26 5.13
CA PHE A 55 20.96 -14.12 4.00
C PHE A 55 20.35 -14.28 2.59
N PHE A 56 19.27 -15.05 2.40
CA PHE A 56 18.68 -15.32 1.09
C PHE A 56 17.36 -14.57 0.83
N GLU A 57 16.63 -14.21 1.89
CA GLU A 57 15.33 -13.55 1.77
C GLU A 57 15.38 -12.13 2.37
N ARG A 58 14.89 -11.17 1.61
CA ARG A 58 14.68 -9.78 2.04
C ARG A 58 13.29 -9.64 2.63
N MET A 59 13.16 -8.83 3.67
CA MET A 59 11.90 -8.53 4.32
C MET A 59 11.66 -7.02 4.24
N ASP A 60 10.55 -6.67 3.62
CA ASP A 60 10.09 -5.30 3.50
C ASP A 60 8.78 -5.12 4.26
N LYS A 61 8.46 -3.88 4.65
CA LYS A 61 7.29 -3.54 5.45
C LYS A 61 6.36 -2.61 4.67
N LEU A 62 5.06 -2.87 4.78
CA LEU A 62 4.02 -1.98 4.26
C LEU A 62 3.03 -1.69 5.39
N SER A 63 2.77 -0.39 5.65
CA SER A 63 1.79 0.04 6.64
C SER A 63 0.36 -0.21 6.12
N LEU A 64 -0.47 -0.86 6.94
CA LEU A 64 -1.90 -1.08 6.68
C LEU A 64 -2.78 -0.19 7.56
N LYS A 65 -2.17 0.78 8.26
CA LYS A 65 -2.89 1.69 9.13
C LYS A 65 -3.82 2.60 8.33
N LEU A 66 -4.89 3.02 8.97
CA LEU A 66 -5.77 4.06 8.45
C LEU A 66 -5.01 5.38 8.40
N ILE A 67 -5.09 6.07 7.28
CA ILE A 67 -4.44 7.37 7.03
C ILE A 67 -5.56 8.39 6.87
N PRO A 68 -5.78 9.27 7.86
CA PRO A 68 -6.68 10.40 7.68
C PRO A 68 -6.00 11.43 6.78
N LEU A 69 -6.69 11.87 5.74
CA LEU A 69 -6.23 12.88 4.80
C LEU A 69 -7.20 14.04 4.78
N ASP A 70 -6.67 15.24 4.78
CA ASP A 70 -7.41 16.49 4.66
C ASP A 70 -7.07 17.10 3.29
N ILE A 71 -8.02 17.00 2.36
CA ILE A 71 -7.84 17.39 0.97
C ILE A 71 -8.47 18.74 0.75
N LYS A 72 -7.65 19.73 0.40
CA LYS A 72 -8.08 21.09 0.10
C LYS A 72 -7.67 21.45 -1.30
N THR A 73 -8.61 21.95 -2.09
CA THR A 73 -8.24 22.52 -3.38
C THR A 73 -7.54 23.87 -3.13
N GLY A 74 -6.24 23.95 -3.51
CA GLY A 74 -5.44 25.18 -3.33
C GLY A 74 -6.03 26.35 -4.10
N ASP A 75 -6.58 26.10 -5.30
CA ASP A 75 -7.20 27.05 -6.19
C ASP A 75 -8.69 26.80 -6.36
N ALA A 76 -9.43 27.83 -6.77
CA ALA A 76 -10.84 27.71 -7.11
C ALA A 76 -11.01 26.80 -8.35
N VAL A 77 -11.90 25.83 -8.26
CA VAL A 77 -12.19 24.87 -9.32
C VAL A 77 -13.50 25.26 -10.01
N PRO A 78 -13.53 25.45 -11.34
CA PRO A 78 -14.76 25.73 -12.06
C PRO A 78 -15.63 24.48 -12.16
N THR A 79 -16.91 24.62 -11.87
CA THR A 79 -17.94 23.61 -12.13
C THR A 79 -18.34 23.60 -13.62
N ALA A 80 -19.14 22.61 -14.04
CA ALA A 80 -19.71 22.57 -15.39
C ALA A 80 -20.56 23.83 -15.74
N ASP A 81 -21.09 24.52 -14.73
CA ASP A 81 -21.83 25.77 -14.87
C ASP A 81 -20.90 27.01 -14.85
N CYS A 82 -19.58 26.84 -14.95
CA CYS A 82 -18.57 27.91 -14.88
C CYS A 82 -18.57 28.68 -13.54
N ILE A 83 -18.99 28.07 -12.45
CA ILE A 83 -18.97 28.69 -11.13
C ILE A 83 -17.73 28.19 -10.39
N ASN A 84 -16.90 29.10 -9.93
CA ASN A 84 -15.70 28.77 -9.18
C ASN A 84 -16.04 28.43 -7.73
N ILE A 85 -15.59 27.27 -7.27
CA ILE A 85 -15.79 26.78 -5.90
C ILE A 85 -14.47 26.31 -5.26
N TYR A 86 -14.42 26.38 -3.95
CA TYR A 86 -13.37 25.73 -3.14
C TYR A 86 -13.95 24.49 -2.48
N VAL A 87 -13.20 23.42 -2.46
CA VAL A 87 -13.62 22.17 -1.81
C VAL A 87 -12.64 21.81 -0.71
N ASP A 88 -13.19 21.48 0.44
CA ASP A 88 -12.48 20.95 1.62
C ASP A 88 -13.13 19.62 1.99
N SER A 89 -12.36 18.55 2.00
CA SER A 89 -12.84 17.20 2.24
C SER A 89 -11.89 16.40 3.13
N ALA A 90 -12.41 15.77 4.16
CA ALA A 90 -11.68 14.84 5.01
C ALA A 90 -11.96 13.40 4.57
N VAL A 91 -10.91 12.69 4.18
CA VAL A 91 -11.00 11.31 3.66
C VAL A 91 -10.11 10.37 4.48
N ASN A 92 -10.59 9.17 4.75
CA ASN A 92 -9.80 8.14 5.39
C ASN A 92 -9.40 7.08 4.37
N VAL A 93 -8.09 6.88 4.20
CA VAL A 93 -7.54 5.92 3.25
C VAL A 93 -6.87 4.76 3.98
N LYS A 94 -7.04 3.55 3.48
CA LYS A 94 -6.43 2.35 4.03
C LYS A 94 -6.05 1.39 2.91
N VAL A 95 -4.87 0.76 3.04
CA VAL A 95 -4.49 -0.36 2.16
C VAL A 95 -5.34 -1.58 2.51
N GLY A 96 -5.93 -2.22 1.50
CA GLY A 96 -6.72 -3.44 1.69
C GLY A 96 -5.90 -4.58 2.27
N SER A 97 -6.54 -5.39 3.13
CA SER A 97 -5.87 -6.49 3.86
C SER A 97 -5.78 -7.80 3.07
N THR A 98 -6.27 -7.83 1.82
CA THR A 98 -6.16 -9.00 0.96
C THR A 98 -4.74 -9.11 0.38
N SER A 99 -4.21 -10.32 0.26
CA SER A 99 -2.84 -10.55 -0.25
C SER A 99 -2.60 -9.88 -1.60
N GLU A 100 -3.58 -9.94 -2.49
CA GLU A 100 -3.52 -9.31 -3.82
C GLU A 100 -3.43 -7.79 -3.75
N MET A 101 -4.27 -7.15 -2.89
CA MET A 101 -4.23 -5.69 -2.70
C MET A 101 -2.91 -5.23 -2.09
N VAL A 102 -2.35 -6.02 -1.17
CA VAL A 102 -1.06 -5.74 -0.55
C VAL A 102 0.07 -5.88 -1.58
N GLU A 103 0.04 -6.88 -2.47
CA GLU A 103 1.04 -7.03 -3.54
C GLU A 103 1.01 -5.83 -4.50
N ILE A 104 -0.17 -5.35 -4.88
CA ILE A 104 -0.34 -4.18 -5.73
C ILE A 104 0.17 -2.91 -5.02
N ALA A 105 -0.25 -2.70 -3.77
CA ALA A 105 0.18 -1.54 -2.98
C ALA A 105 1.70 -1.56 -2.72
N ALA A 106 2.29 -2.73 -2.58
CA ALA A 106 3.72 -2.89 -2.37
C ALA A 106 4.56 -2.39 -3.56
N GLN A 107 4.06 -2.47 -4.78
CA GLN A 107 4.78 -1.99 -5.95
C GLN A 107 5.09 -0.48 -5.87
N ASN A 108 4.20 0.29 -5.24
CA ASN A 108 4.32 1.75 -5.17
C ASN A 108 4.69 2.29 -3.77
N PHE A 109 4.32 1.57 -2.71
CA PHE A 109 4.36 2.07 -1.33
C PHE A 109 5.29 1.29 -0.40
N LEU A 110 6.06 0.34 -0.93
CA LEU A 110 6.97 -0.47 -0.15
C LEU A 110 8.01 0.40 0.57
N ASN A 111 8.18 0.17 1.86
CA ASN A 111 9.12 0.91 2.72
C ASN A 111 8.87 2.42 2.83
N LYS A 112 7.76 2.94 2.30
CA LYS A 112 7.36 4.33 2.50
C LYS A 112 6.73 4.52 3.88
N SER A 113 6.93 5.69 4.46
CA SER A 113 6.25 6.09 5.69
C SER A 113 4.76 6.34 5.43
N THR A 114 3.94 6.30 6.48
CA THR A 114 2.51 6.61 6.39
C THR A 114 2.27 8.03 5.88
N GLN A 115 3.16 8.98 6.21
CA GLN A 115 3.09 10.36 5.72
C GLN A 115 3.35 10.45 4.22
N GLU A 116 4.45 9.85 3.74
CA GLU A 116 4.77 9.84 2.31
C GLU A 116 3.66 9.19 1.46
N ILE A 117 3.03 8.13 1.97
CA ILE A 117 1.87 7.52 1.32
C ILE A 117 0.70 8.50 1.32
N GLY A 118 0.46 9.17 2.44
CA GLY A 118 -0.58 10.19 2.58
C GLY A 118 -0.43 11.32 1.57
N ASP A 119 0.78 11.87 1.44
CA ASP A 119 1.07 12.99 0.53
C ASP A 119 0.81 12.59 -0.94
N ILE A 120 1.31 11.43 -1.37
CA ILE A 120 1.08 10.91 -2.73
C ILE A 120 -0.42 10.72 -3.00
N VAL A 121 -1.15 10.13 -2.06
CA VAL A 121 -2.58 9.87 -2.22
C VAL A 121 -3.39 11.17 -2.21
N THR A 122 -2.99 12.15 -1.40
CA THR A 122 -3.63 13.48 -1.37
C THR A 122 -3.52 14.18 -2.72
N GLU A 123 -2.34 14.17 -3.35
CA GLU A 123 -2.12 14.77 -4.67
C GLU A 123 -3.00 14.12 -5.74
N VAL A 124 -3.08 12.79 -5.75
CA VAL A 124 -3.93 12.04 -6.69
C VAL A 124 -5.41 12.33 -6.44
N LEU A 125 -5.85 12.36 -5.18
CA LEU A 125 -7.25 12.64 -4.83
C LEU A 125 -7.64 14.08 -5.15
N GLU A 126 -6.76 15.06 -4.94
CA GLU A 126 -7.01 16.45 -5.32
C GLU A 126 -7.25 16.57 -6.83
N GLY A 127 -6.42 15.93 -7.65
CA GLY A 127 -6.58 15.89 -9.09
C GLY A 127 -7.93 15.30 -9.52
N ASN A 128 -8.30 14.17 -8.95
CA ASN A 128 -9.56 13.48 -9.25
C ASN A 128 -10.78 14.28 -8.80
N ILE A 129 -10.75 14.90 -7.63
CA ILE A 129 -11.83 15.76 -7.12
C ILE A 129 -12.01 16.94 -8.06
N ARG A 130 -10.92 17.56 -8.53
CA ARG A 130 -10.95 18.65 -9.49
C ARG A 130 -11.62 18.23 -10.81
N GLU A 131 -11.25 17.07 -11.35
CA GLU A 131 -11.85 16.52 -12.57
C GLU A 131 -13.36 16.30 -12.42
N ILE A 132 -13.78 15.67 -11.31
CA ILE A 132 -15.19 15.41 -11.05
C ILE A 132 -15.99 16.73 -10.94
N ILE A 133 -15.47 17.71 -10.22
CA ILE A 133 -16.11 19.03 -10.06
C ILE A 133 -16.33 19.70 -11.42
N CYS A 134 -15.35 19.65 -12.32
CA CYS A 134 -15.47 20.24 -13.66
C CYS A 134 -16.57 19.58 -14.50
N THR A 135 -16.95 18.35 -14.21
CA THR A 135 -18.00 17.63 -14.95
C THR A 135 -19.40 17.77 -14.35
N MET A 136 -19.50 18.22 -13.10
CA MET A 136 -20.76 18.34 -12.36
C MET A 136 -21.26 19.78 -12.27
N LYS A 137 -22.60 19.97 -12.27
CA LYS A 137 -23.23 21.25 -12.00
C LYS A 137 -23.25 21.55 -10.50
N LEU A 138 -23.18 22.82 -10.13
CA LEU A 138 -23.23 23.23 -8.72
C LEU A 138 -24.46 22.69 -7.98
N ARG A 139 -25.60 22.63 -8.64
CA ARG A 139 -26.84 22.07 -8.07
C ARG A 139 -26.71 20.60 -7.71
N GLU A 140 -26.01 19.83 -8.53
CA GLU A 140 -25.75 18.39 -8.31
C GLU A 140 -24.78 18.19 -7.14
N LEU A 141 -23.72 18.98 -7.08
CA LEU A 141 -22.76 18.96 -5.98
C LEU A 141 -23.40 19.28 -4.62
N ILE A 142 -24.33 20.23 -4.56
CA ILE A 142 -25.01 20.63 -3.32
C ILE A 142 -26.18 19.67 -3.00
N GLY A 143 -26.90 19.23 -4.03
CA GLY A 143 -28.13 18.43 -3.89
C GLY A 143 -27.89 16.96 -3.57
N ASP A 144 -26.81 16.40 -4.07
CA ASP A 144 -26.55 14.96 -3.99
C ASP A 144 -25.16 14.66 -3.39
N ARG A 145 -24.96 15.10 -2.15
CA ARG A 145 -23.72 14.82 -1.41
C ARG A 145 -23.40 13.31 -1.31
N LYS A 146 -24.42 12.45 -1.31
CA LYS A 146 -24.22 11.00 -1.21
C LYS A 146 -23.62 10.47 -2.50
N THR A 147 -24.15 10.87 -3.66
CA THR A 147 -23.64 10.43 -4.96
C THR A 147 -22.20 10.87 -5.19
N PHE A 148 -21.82 12.06 -4.72
CA PHE A 148 -20.44 12.55 -4.81
C PHE A 148 -19.47 11.72 -3.97
N VAL A 149 -19.85 11.37 -2.73
CA VAL A 149 -19.00 10.58 -1.82
C VAL A 149 -19.01 9.09 -2.17
N GLU A 150 -20.13 8.57 -2.65
CA GLU A 150 -20.30 7.15 -3.02
C GLU A 150 -19.91 6.86 -4.47
N ASN A 151 -19.49 7.87 -5.26
CA ASN A 151 -19.06 7.63 -6.62
C ASN A 151 -17.83 6.73 -6.64
N PRO A 152 -17.94 5.47 -7.08
CA PRO A 152 -16.84 4.50 -7.08
C PRO A 152 -15.67 4.92 -7.99
N ASN A 153 -15.88 5.91 -8.86
CA ASN A 153 -14.84 6.47 -9.71
C ASN A 153 -13.92 7.45 -8.96
N VAL A 154 -14.30 7.93 -7.78
CA VAL A 154 -13.45 8.83 -6.97
C VAL A 154 -12.20 8.13 -6.48
N PHE A 155 -12.28 6.82 -6.25
CA PHE A 155 -11.12 6.03 -5.87
C PHE A 155 -11.30 4.54 -6.20
N ASP A 156 -11.23 4.19 -7.48
CA ASP A 156 -10.95 2.81 -7.87
C ASP A 156 -9.46 2.70 -8.22
N PRO A 157 -8.62 2.14 -7.32
CA PRO A 157 -7.20 1.93 -7.61
C PRO A 157 -6.98 1.04 -8.84
N ARG A 158 -7.99 0.29 -9.30
CA ARG A 158 -7.91 -0.56 -10.48
C ARG A 158 -7.93 0.24 -11.78
N LYS A 159 -8.65 1.36 -11.80
CA LYS A 159 -8.73 2.24 -12.98
C LYS A 159 -7.36 2.88 -13.27
N TYR A 160 -6.67 3.37 -12.25
CA TYR A 160 -5.35 4.00 -12.39
C TYR A 160 -4.23 3.00 -12.66
N LEU A 161 -4.35 1.77 -12.17
CA LEU A 161 -3.39 0.70 -12.49
C LEU A 161 -3.60 0.16 -13.92
N GLY A 162 -4.80 0.27 -14.49
CA GLY A 162 -5.09 -0.05 -15.89
C GLY A 162 -4.37 0.92 -16.83
N GLU A 163 -4.52 2.21 -16.62
CA GLU A 163 -3.90 3.26 -17.45
C GLU A 163 -2.37 3.25 -17.34
N ALA A 164 -1.81 3.12 -16.13
CA ALA A 164 -0.37 2.98 -15.95
C ALA A 164 0.21 1.72 -16.64
N ARG A 165 -0.58 0.67 -16.78
CA ARG A 165 -0.19 -0.58 -17.44
C ARG A 165 -0.22 -0.47 -18.97
N GLU A 166 -1.08 0.38 -19.53
CA GLU A 166 -1.08 0.66 -20.97
C GLU A 166 0.10 1.55 -21.37
N ILE A 167 0.41 2.58 -20.60
CA ILE A 167 1.56 3.47 -20.84
C ILE A 167 2.90 2.69 -20.83
N ILE A 168 3.02 1.67 -19.96
CA ILE A 168 4.23 0.82 -19.88
C ILE A 168 4.32 -0.19 -21.06
N LYS A 169 3.20 -0.50 -21.72
CA LYS A 169 3.20 -1.39 -22.88
C LYS A 169 3.53 -0.70 -24.21
N GLU A 170 3.42 0.60 -24.27
CA GLU A 170 3.72 1.40 -25.47
C GLU A 170 5.15 1.96 -25.50
N THR A 171 5.97 1.69 -24.47
CA THR A 171 7.40 2.07 -24.40
C THR A 171 8.28 0.83 -24.49
#